data_78ad0e6b29e44a840f2d4f9f035cb5e3
#
_entry.id   78ad0e6b29e44a840f2d4f9f035cb5e3
#
_cell.length_a   1.000
_cell.length_b   1.000
_cell.length_c   1.000
_cell.angle_alpha   90.00
_cell.angle_beta   90.00
_cell.angle_gamma   90.00
#
_symmetry.space_group_name_H-M   'P 1'
#
loop_
_entity.id
_entity.type
_entity.pdbx_description
1 polymer ?
#
loop_
_entity_poly.entity_id
_entity_poly.type
_entity_poly.pdbx_seq_one_letter_code
_entity_poly.pdbx_strand_id
1 'polypeptide(L)'
;MPPLTAPKVSRGNSFLKQEITQMKILHYFLFLALSFSVGYAQKTPVFKVVLDAGHGGKDPGKVVNKNIYEKDVVLKIALLVGKKLEAQPDIKVIYTRKTDVLIDLYERGTIANKNKADVFVSIHCNAHETQVEGAETYVLGLNANEQNFEVAKAENSVIYMEDNYKKKYAQYNINSPESLIGVSIMQEEFLEQSIQLAKIVQKQLTGVMNRTNRGVRQAGFIVLHQTYMPSILIETAFLTNNEERKFLTSAKGQEEFAENIAAAIISYKKWVQGKSSYVSPYDTSARSSRSRTPQHSTNHPSQSSDLTYKVQISSSPKRLEAKGFNFKGLSPISAEKDGSIFVYYYGNAKRHKDALTLLSNAKKKGYTDAYITAFYQGRRITVERAKKLEK
;
A
#
# COMPACT_ATOMS: atom_id res chain seq x y z
N MET A 1 -71.22 -71.09 -36.63
CA MET A 1 -70.76 -69.66 -36.43
C MET A 1 -69.89 -69.69 -35.17
N PRO A 2 -68.61 -69.41 -35.28
CA PRO A 2 -67.70 -69.26 -34.13
C PRO A 2 -67.75 -67.79 -33.63
N PRO A 3 -67.51 -67.54 -32.32
CA PRO A 3 -67.60 -66.19 -31.72
C PRO A 3 -66.35 -65.38 -32.00
N LEU A 4 -66.56 -64.11 -32.26
CA LEU A 4 -65.56 -63.05 -32.41
C LEU A 4 -64.83 -62.74 -31.08
N THR A 5 -63.55 -62.91 -31.08
CA THR A 5 -62.68 -62.49 -29.96
C THR A 5 -62.27 -61.04 -30.12
N ALA A 6 -62.51 -60.23 -29.08
CA ALA A 6 -62.08 -58.80 -29.01
C ALA A 6 -60.56 -58.71 -28.83
N PRO A 7 -59.89 -57.63 -29.40
CA PRO A 7 -58.48 -57.44 -29.26
C PRO A 7 -58.11 -56.91 -27.88
N LYS A 8 -57.10 -57.49 -27.25
CA LYS A 8 -56.48 -56.95 -25.99
C LYS A 8 -55.72 -55.64 -26.23
N VAL A 9 -56.30 -54.56 -25.72
CA VAL A 9 -55.54 -53.27 -25.59
C VAL A 9 -54.74 -53.35 -24.29
N SER A 10 -53.48 -53.57 -24.36
CA SER A 10 -52.60 -53.67 -23.18
C SER A 10 -51.13 -53.26 -23.39
N ARG A 11 -50.84 -52.33 -24.26
CA ARG A 11 -49.48 -51.79 -24.42
C ARG A 11 -49.25 -50.31 -24.17
N GLY A 12 -50.29 -49.50 -23.91
CA GLY A 12 -50.13 -48.04 -23.72
C GLY A 12 -49.69 -47.59 -22.32
N ASN A 13 -50.00 -48.38 -21.28
CA ASN A 13 -49.81 -47.91 -19.90
C ASN A 13 -48.36 -48.09 -19.35
N SER A 14 -47.56 -48.97 -19.95
CA SER A 14 -46.17 -49.17 -19.48
C SER A 14 -45.23 -48.10 -20.00
N PHE A 15 -45.39 -47.64 -21.23
CA PHE A 15 -44.59 -46.56 -21.81
C PHE A 15 -44.83 -45.21 -21.09
N LEU A 16 -46.07 -44.84 -20.84
CA LEU A 16 -46.38 -43.62 -20.10
C LEU A 16 -45.83 -43.63 -18.64
N LYS A 17 -45.91 -44.77 -17.96
CA LYS A 17 -45.27 -44.89 -16.62
C LYS A 17 -43.78 -44.78 -16.66
N GLN A 18 -43.10 -45.26 -17.68
CA GLN A 18 -41.66 -45.21 -17.82
C GLN A 18 -41.19 -43.77 -18.14
N GLU A 19 -41.88 -43.02 -18.99
CA GLU A 19 -41.58 -41.61 -19.25
C GLU A 19 -41.80 -40.72 -18.02
N ILE A 20 -42.92 -40.92 -17.27
CA ILE A 20 -43.16 -40.19 -16.03
C ILE A 20 -42.10 -40.46 -14.98
N THR A 21 -41.59 -41.70 -14.92
CA THR A 21 -40.51 -42.06 -13.97
C THR A 21 -39.19 -41.43 -14.39
N GLN A 22 -38.85 -41.45 -15.66
CA GLN A 22 -37.66 -40.78 -16.21
C GLN A 22 -37.69 -39.24 -15.99
N MET A 23 -38.85 -38.62 -16.21
CA MET A 23 -39.01 -37.17 -15.94
C MET A 23 -38.88 -36.85 -14.45
N LYS A 24 -39.43 -37.67 -13.55
CA LYS A 24 -39.26 -37.48 -12.09
C LYS A 24 -37.80 -37.60 -11.67
N ILE A 25 -37.08 -38.60 -12.19
CA ILE A 25 -35.63 -38.78 -11.94
C ILE A 25 -34.84 -37.57 -12.46
N LEU A 26 -35.14 -37.06 -13.65
CA LEU A 26 -34.50 -35.88 -14.22
C LEU A 26 -34.75 -34.62 -13.37
N HIS A 27 -35.98 -34.45 -12.87
CA HIS A 27 -36.31 -33.32 -11.95
C HIS A 27 -35.63 -33.48 -10.60
N TYR A 28 -35.47 -34.69 -10.07
CA TYR A 28 -34.69 -34.93 -8.85
C TYR A 28 -33.21 -34.62 -9.03
N PHE A 29 -32.59 -34.99 -10.16
CA PHE A 29 -31.20 -34.64 -10.48
C PHE A 29 -31.02 -33.13 -10.71
N LEU A 30 -31.98 -32.48 -11.35
CA LEU A 30 -31.97 -31.03 -11.55
C LEU A 30 -32.09 -30.27 -10.21
N PHE A 31 -32.95 -30.76 -9.32
CA PHE A 31 -33.13 -30.20 -7.96
C PHE A 31 -31.89 -30.45 -7.09
N LEU A 32 -31.28 -31.61 -7.21
CA LEU A 32 -30.01 -31.95 -6.52
C LEU A 32 -28.84 -31.09 -7.07
N ALA A 33 -28.75 -30.85 -8.37
CA ALA A 33 -27.75 -30.00 -8.99
C ALA A 33 -27.92 -28.53 -8.60
N LEU A 34 -29.17 -28.03 -8.48
CA LEU A 34 -29.45 -26.69 -7.96
C LEU A 34 -29.11 -26.54 -6.47
N SER A 35 -29.29 -27.58 -5.66
CA SER A 35 -28.95 -27.53 -4.23
C SER A 35 -27.44 -27.56 -3.97
N PHE A 36 -26.62 -28.09 -4.89
CA PHE A 36 -25.16 -28.03 -4.81
C PHE A 36 -24.56 -26.70 -5.28
N SER A 37 -25.31 -25.84 -5.95
CA SER A 37 -24.88 -24.49 -6.34
C SER A 37 -25.07 -23.45 -5.22
N VAL A 38 -25.57 -23.80 -4.05
CA VAL A 38 -25.66 -22.92 -2.88
C VAL A 38 -24.30 -22.82 -2.22
N GLY A 39 -23.51 -21.90 -2.75
CA GLY A 39 -22.67 -21.07 -1.91
C GLY A 39 -21.34 -21.66 -1.43
N TYR A 40 -20.38 -21.91 -2.34
CA TYR A 40 -19.04 -21.44 -2.01
C TYR A 40 -19.06 -19.91 -2.07
N ALA A 41 -19.62 -19.27 -1.05
CA ALA A 41 -19.34 -17.87 -0.78
C ALA A 41 -17.82 -17.81 -0.55
N GLN A 42 -17.05 -17.43 -1.58
CA GLN A 42 -15.65 -17.12 -1.40
C GLN A 42 -15.61 -16.05 -0.33
N LYS A 43 -15.13 -16.41 0.87
CA LYS A 43 -14.86 -15.42 1.91
C LYS A 43 -13.97 -14.38 1.27
N THR A 44 -14.51 -13.19 1.02
CA THR A 44 -13.72 -12.04 0.58
C THR A 44 -12.54 -11.90 1.55
N PRO A 45 -11.30 -11.91 1.05
CA PRO A 45 -10.15 -11.81 1.94
C PRO A 45 -10.26 -10.53 2.76
N VAL A 46 -10.17 -10.67 4.09
CA VAL A 46 -10.26 -9.57 5.03
C VAL A 46 -9.03 -8.68 4.85
N PHE A 47 -9.25 -7.41 4.53
CA PHE A 47 -8.19 -6.41 4.41
C PHE A 47 -7.77 -5.92 5.80
N LYS A 48 -6.51 -6.11 6.17
CA LYS A 48 -5.98 -5.81 7.49
C LYS A 48 -5.24 -4.47 7.49
N VAL A 49 -5.68 -3.57 8.32
CA VAL A 49 -5.10 -2.23 8.50
C VAL A 49 -4.48 -2.14 9.88
N VAL A 50 -3.21 -1.81 9.96
CA VAL A 50 -2.61 -1.38 11.23
C VAL A 50 -2.70 0.14 11.33
N LEU A 51 -3.33 0.61 12.38
CA LEU A 51 -3.35 2.01 12.78
C LEU A 51 -2.35 2.21 13.91
N ASP A 52 -1.37 3.05 13.65
CA ASP A 52 -0.34 3.43 14.59
C ASP A 52 -0.61 4.86 15.06
N ALA A 53 -0.99 5.01 16.31
CA ALA A 53 -1.04 6.33 16.95
C ALA A 53 0.36 6.68 17.44
N GLY A 54 0.98 7.70 16.87
CA GLY A 54 2.32 8.13 17.23
C GLY A 54 2.47 8.40 18.72
N HIS A 55 3.70 8.31 19.23
CA HIS A 55 4.03 8.61 20.66
C HIS A 55 3.30 7.74 21.66
N GLY A 56 3.18 8.19 22.91
CA GLY A 56 2.44 7.51 24.00
C GLY A 56 3.26 7.30 25.27
N GLY A 57 2.57 7.17 26.40
CA GLY A 57 3.19 7.00 27.71
C GLY A 57 4.14 8.15 28.06
N LYS A 58 5.42 7.82 28.30
CA LYS A 58 6.47 8.81 28.60
C LYS A 58 6.91 9.66 27.40
N ASP A 59 6.55 9.29 26.18
CA ASP A 59 6.76 10.10 24.99
C ASP A 59 5.51 10.96 24.71
N PRO A 60 5.54 12.27 24.99
CA PRO A 60 4.38 13.14 24.78
C PRO A 60 4.18 13.54 23.31
N GLY A 61 5.18 13.31 22.44
CA GLY A 61 5.28 13.98 21.15
C GLY A 61 5.47 15.49 21.32
N LYS A 62 4.91 16.28 20.40
CA LYS A 62 4.94 17.73 20.55
C LYS A 62 4.09 18.17 21.73
N VAL A 63 4.71 18.94 22.64
CA VAL A 63 4.06 19.60 23.77
C VAL A 63 3.83 21.06 23.42
N VAL A 64 2.58 21.50 23.40
CA VAL A 64 2.23 22.91 23.21
C VAL A 64 2.10 23.63 24.53
N ASN A 65 1.44 22.98 25.51
CA ASN A 65 1.28 23.45 26.87
C ASN A 65 0.97 22.27 27.81
N LYS A 66 0.72 22.56 29.11
CA LYS A 66 0.48 21.51 30.12
C LYS A 66 -0.73 20.58 29.83
N ASN A 67 -1.59 20.93 28.88
CA ASN A 67 -2.84 20.20 28.61
C ASN A 67 -2.96 19.72 27.15
N ILE A 68 -2.00 20.03 26.28
CA ILE A 68 -2.06 19.70 24.86
C ILE A 68 -0.78 18.98 24.47
N TYR A 69 -0.93 17.66 24.32
CA TYR A 69 0.13 16.74 23.90
C TYR A 69 -0.27 16.07 22.59
N GLU A 70 0.67 15.93 21.70
CA GLU A 70 0.44 15.26 20.40
C GLU A 70 -0.09 13.85 20.60
N LYS A 71 0.50 13.06 21.52
CA LYS A 71 0.10 11.68 21.83
C LYS A 71 -1.40 11.51 22.09
N ASP A 72 -2.04 12.52 22.71
CA ASP A 72 -3.47 12.47 23.05
C ASP A 72 -4.34 12.77 21.83
N VAL A 73 -3.92 13.73 21.00
CA VAL A 73 -4.62 14.11 19.77
C VAL A 73 -4.60 12.96 18.76
N VAL A 74 -3.42 12.40 18.50
CA VAL A 74 -3.27 11.32 17.50
C VAL A 74 -3.94 10.03 17.95
N LEU A 75 -3.95 9.74 19.28
CA LEU A 75 -4.68 8.58 19.81
C LEU A 75 -6.18 8.69 19.55
N LYS A 76 -6.77 9.86 19.81
CA LYS A 76 -8.20 10.11 19.56
C LYS A 76 -8.52 9.96 18.07
N ILE A 77 -7.72 10.57 17.18
CA ILE A 77 -7.91 10.45 15.73
C ILE A 77 -7.79 8.99 15.29
N ALA A 78 -6.75 8.26 15.72
CA ALA A 78 -6.54 6.87 15.35
C ALA A 78 -7.69 5.96 15.78
N LEU A 79 -8.22 6.14 17.00
CA LEU A 79 -9.39 5.38 17.48
C LEU A 79 -10.65 5.68 16.67
N LEU A 80 -10.88 6.95 16.30
CA LEU A 80 -12.02 7.33 15.45
C LEU A 80 -11.86 6.77 14.03
N VAL A 81 -10.66 6.81 13.43
CA VAL A 81 -10.36 6.15 12.15
C VAL A 81 -10.70 4.67 12.23
N GLY A 82 -10.23 4.01 13.27
CA GLY A 82 -10.46 2.59 13.45
C GLY A 82 -11.94 2.24 13.58
N LYS A 83 -12.71 3.01 14.36
CA LYS A 83 -14.17 2.83 14.48
C LYS A 83 -14.87 2.89 13.11
N LYS A 84 -14.45 3.83 12.24
CA LYS A 84 -15.02 3.96 10.88
C LYS A 84 -14.64 2.81 9.97
N LEU A 85 -13.40 2.31 10.08
CA LEU A 85 -12.93 1.16 9.31
C LEU A 85 -13.55 -0.16 9.79
N GLU A 86 -13.72 -0.34 11.10
CA GLU A 86 -14.36 -1.53 11.70
C GLU A 86 -15.85 -1.66 11.32
N ALA A 87 -16.48 -0.57 10.89
CA ALA A 87 -17.83 -0.61 10.32
C ALA A 87 -17.88 -1.28 8.92
N GLN A 88 -16.74 -1.52 8.27
CA GLN A 88 -16.65 -2.24 6.99
C GLN A 88 -16.48 -3.74 7.26
N PRO A 89 -17.36 -4.61 6.73
CA PRO A 89 -17.37 -6.03 7.07
C PRO A 89 -16.12 -6.80 6.61
N ASP A 90 -15.39 -6.24 5.67
CA ASP A 90 -14.20 -6.84 5.05
C ASP A 90 -12.89 -6.10 5.40
N ILE A 91 -12.91 -5.29 6.48
CA ILE A 91 -11.72 -4.66 7.05
C ILE A 91 -11.53 -5.12 8.49
N LYS A 92 -10.29 -5.51 8.82
CA LYS A 92 -9.86 -5.78 10.18
C LYS A 92 -8.85 -4.73 10.61
N VAL A 93 -9.14 -4.02 11.69
CA VAL A 93 -8.24 -3.03 12.27
C VAL A 93 -7.39 -3.67 13.38
N ILE A 94 -6.12 -3.37 13.36
CA ILE A 94 -5.13 -3.68 14.39
C ILE A 94 -4.54 -2.35 14.85
N TYR A 95 -4.45 -2.13 16.15
CA TYR A 95 -3.88 -0.91 16.72
C TYR A 95 -2.53 -1.23 17.34
N THR A 96 -1.55 -0.35 17.19
CA THR A 96 -0.30 -0.45 17.96
C THR A 96 -0.56 -0.12 19.43
N ARG A 97 -1.41 0.86 19.71
CA ARG A 97 -1.92 1.19 21.04
C ARG A 97 -3.37 1.68 21.00
N LYS A 98 -4.11 1.43 22.06
CA LYS A 98 -5.47 1.93 22.30
C LYS A 98 -5.58 2.82 23.55
N THR A 99 -4.50 2.92 24.29
CA THR A 99 -4.39 3.69 25.54
C THR A 99 -3.10 4.52 25.50
N ASP A 100 -2.89 5.33 26.53
CA ASP A 100 -1.67 6.13 26.68
C ASP A 100 -0.51 5.28 27.23
N VAL A 101 0.11 4.50 26.34
CA VAL A 101 1.28 3.66 26.62
C VAL A 101 2.35 3.90 25.56
N LEU A 102 3.62 3.81 25.97
CA LEU A 102 4.75 3.82 25.02
C LEU A 102 4.87 2.45 24.36
N ILE A 103 4.94 2.45 23.03
CA ILE A 103 5.29 1.28 22.23
C ILE A 103 6.56 1.63 21.44
N ASP A 104 7.60 0.84 21.61
CA ASP A 104 8.87 1.01 20.91
C ASP A 104 8.68 1.04 19.39
N LEU A 105 9.47 1.84 18.67
CA LEU A 105 9.31 1.99 17.19
C LEU A 105 9.39 0.64 16.46
N TYR A 106 10.29 -0.25 16.88
CA TYR A 106 10.41 -1.59 16.32
C TYR A 106 9.21 -2.48 16.62
N GLU A 107 8.61 -2.35 17.80
CA GLU A 107 7.44 -3.16 18.16
C GLU A 107 6.21 -2.76 17.34
N ARG A 108 6.07 -1.49 16.96
CA ARG A 108 4.99 -1.03 16.06
C ARG A 108 5.02 -1.79 14.72
N GLY A 109 6.21 -1.87 14.09
CA GLY A 109 6.43 -2.67 12.88
C GLY A 109 6.23 -4.17 13.11
N THR A 110 6.70 -4.69 14.25
CA THR A 110 6.52 -6.09 14.65
C THR A 110 5.05 -6.46 14.78
N ILE A 111 4.23 -5.61 15.37
CA ILE A 111 2.76 -5.79 15.45
C ILE A 111 2.17 -5.92 14.06
N ALA A 112 2.56 -5.04 13.13
CA ALA A 112 2.06 -5.08 11.76
C ALA A 112 2.46 -6.38 11.04
N ASN A 113 3.74 -6.77 11.14
CA ASN A 113 4.28 -7.96 10.48
C ASN A 113 3.68 -9.26 11.02
N LYS A 114 3.57 -9.40 12.36
CA LYS A 114 2.94 -10.58 13.01
C LYS A 114 1.49 -10.76 12.58
N ASN A 115 0.76 -9.67 12.39
CA ASN A 115 -0.64 -9.71 11.94
C ASN A 115 -0.78 -9.89 10.43
N LYS A 116 0.33 -9.86 9.68
CA LYS A 116 0.32 -9.89 8.21
C LYS A 116 -0.64 -8.81 7.66
N ALA A 117 -0.39 -7.57 8.06
CA ALA A 117 -1.23 -6.45 7.67
C ALA A 117 -1.05 -6.12 6.18
N ASP A 118 -2.11 -5.65 5.55
CA ASP A 118 -2.08 -5.20 4.15
C ASP A 118 -1.59 -3.77 4.02
N VAL A 119 -1.75 -2.96 5.07
CA VAL A 119 -1.22 -1.58 5.16
C VAL A 119 -0.89 -1.22 6.61
N PHE A 120 0.12 -0.35 6.76
CA PHE A 120 0.49 0.30 8.01
C PHE A 120 0.33 1.82 7.87
N VAL A 121 -0.43 2.44 8.77
CA VAL A 121 -0.73 3.87 8.75
C VAL A 121 -0.41 4.47 10.11
N SER A 122 0.68 5.23 10.18
CA SER A 122 1.07 6.00 11.35
C SER A 122 0.46 7.40 11.28
N ILE A 123 -0.06 7.89 12.41
CA ILE A 123 -0.78 9.16 12.50
C ILE A 123 -0.07 10.05 13.51
N HIS A 124 0.35 11.23 13.05
CA HIS A 124 1.10 12.26 13.78
C HIS A 124 0.49 13.64 13.58
N CYS A 125 0.96 14.61 14.33
CA CYS A 125 0.70 16.03 14.17
C CYS A 125 2.02 16.76 14.07
N ASN A 126 2.23 17.47 12.97
CA ASN A 126 3.44 18.22 12.69
C ASN A 126 3.67 19.38 13.69
N ALA A 127 4.89 19.83 13.78
CA ALA A 127 5.30 20.95 14.60
C ALA A 127 6.30 21.85 13.85
N HIS A 128 6.21 23.16 14.07
CA HIS A 128 7.17 24.14 13.56
C HIS A 128 7.28 25.31 14.52
N GLU A 129 8.38 26.05 14.47
CA GLU A 129 8.59 27.24 15.33
C GLU A 129 7.71 28.43 14.94
N THR A 130 7.31 28.48 13.67
CA THR A 130 6.44 29.53 13.14
C THR A 130 5.02 29.01 12.90
N GLN A 131 4.10 29.86 12.42
CA GLN A 131 2.71 29.52 12.16
C GLN A 131 2.51 28.80 10.81
N VAL A 132 3.39 27.84 10.49
CA VAL A 132 3.24 26.95 9.32
C VAL A 132 1.97 26.13 9.46
N GLU A 133 1.29 25.86 8.34
CA GLU A 133 0.04 25.11 8.27
C GLU A 133 0.06 24.06 7.17
N GLY A 134 -0.90 23.13 7.21
CA GLY A 134 -1.17 22.17 6.16
C GLY A 134 -0.86 20.72 6.55
N ALA A 135 -1.22 19.82 5.65
CA ALA A 135 -0.99 18.38 5.81
C ALA A 135 0.09 17.88 4.84
N GLU A 136 0.86 16.90 5.30
CA GLU A 136 1.82 16.19 4.47
C GLU A 136 1.82 14.70 4.82
N THR A 137 2.15 13.87 3.83
CA THR A 137 2.18 12.42 4.03
C THR A 137 3.54 11.88 3.61
N TYR A 138 4.14 11.11 4.49
CA TYR A 138 5.48 10.55 4.29
C TYR A 138 5.44 9.06 3.94
N VAL A 139 6.35 8.68 3.06
CA VAL A 139 6.76 7.28 2.83
C VAL A 139 8.22 7.11 3.20
N LEU A 140 8.63 5.89 3.51
CA LEU A 140 10.03 5.63 3.78
C LEU A 140 10.88 5.89 2.54
N GLY A 141 11.99 6.57 2.71
CA GLY A 141 12.97 6.82 1.67
C GLY A 141 14.11 7.68 2.17
N LEU A 142 15.00 8.06 1.27
CA LEU A 142 16.06 8.99 1.60
C LEU A 142 15.47 10.38 1.84
N ASN A 143 16.05 11.10 2.81
CA ASN A 143 15.64 12.47 3.09
C ASN A 143 15.88 13.34 1.85
N ALA A 144 14.82 13.85 1.26
CA ALA A 144 14.88 14.62 0.02
C ALA A 144 15.50 16.01 0.23
N ASN A 145 15.38 16.55 1.45
CA ASN A 145 15.91 17.84 1.87
C ASN A 145 16.07 17.91 3.39
N GLU A 146 16.66 18.99 3.88
CA GLU A 146 16.88 19.23 5.31
C GLU A 146 15.58 19.24 6.12
N GLN A 147 14.52 19.85 5.60
CA GLN A 147 13.22 19.85 6.28
C GLN A 147 12.67 18.44 6.53
N ASN A 148 12.71 17.57 5.52
CA ASN A 148 12.26 16.20 5.67
C ASN A 148 13.14 15.43 6.68
N PHE A 149 14.43 15.72 6.70
CA PHE A 149 15.36 15.15 7.67
C PHE A 149 15.01 15.57 9.10
N GLU A 150 14.77 16.85 9.35
CA GLU A 150 14.45 17.36 10.69
C GLU A 150 13.12 16.79 11.22
N VAL A 151 12.09 16.65 10.37
CA VAL A 151 10.84 15.98 10.76
C VAL A 151 11.11 14.52 11.14
N ALA A 152 11.78 13.75 10.30
CA ALA A 152 12.10 12.36 10.60
C ALA A 152 12.99 12.21 11.84
N LYS A 153 13.95 13.11 12.05
CA LYS A 153 14.81 13.14 13.24
C LYS A 153 14.02 13.41 14.50
N ALA A 154 13.05 14.34 14.46
CA ALA A 154 12.18 14.61 15.60
C ALA A 154 11.38 13.37 15.98
N GLU A 155 10.72 12.72 15.03
CA GLU A 155 9.93 11.51 15.27
C GLU A 155 10.78 10.31 15.70
N ASN A 156 11.99 10.16 15.11
CA ASN A 156 12.91 9.09 15.50
C ASN A 156 13.52 9.29 16.88
N SER A 157 13.48 10.51 17.46
CA SER A 157 14.13 10.83 18.72
C SER A 157 13.58 10.06 19.92
N VAL A 158 12.36 9.53 19.81
CA VAL A 158 11.74 8.67 20.83
C VAL A 158 12.59 7.42 21.17
N ILE A 159 13.45 6.97 20.27
CA ILE A 159 14.36 5.84 20.56
C ILE A 159 15.19 6.06 21.82
N TYR A 160 15.54 7.31 22.16
CA TYR A 160 16.30 7.63 23.37
C TYR A 160 15.51 7.44 24.66
N MET A 161 14.19 7.33 24.56
CA MET A 161 13.28 7.01 25.67
C MET A 161 13.02 5.51 25.80
N GLU A 162 13.44 4.69 24.82
CA GLU A 162 13.25 3.25 24.83
C GLU A 162 14.33 2.53 25.64
N ASP A 163 13.93 1.40 26.24
CA ASP A 163 14.87 0.57 26.99
C ASP A 163 15.85 -0.13 26.03
N ASN A 164 17.14 -0.14 26.41
CA ASN A 164 18.22 -0.75 25.62
C ASN A 164 18.37 -0.17 24.20
N TYR A 165 18.01 1.11 23.99
CA TYR A 165 18.03 1.76 22.68
C TYR A 165 19.40 1.64 21.96
N LYS A 166 20.52 1.75 22.69
CA LYS A 166 21.88 1.63 22.13
C LYS A 166 22.10 0.30 21.42
N LYS A 167 21.53 -0.79 21.93
CA LYS A 167 21.65 -2.13 21.33
C LYS A 167 20.64 -2.30 20.20
N LYS A 168 19.38 -1.85 20.40
CA LYS A 168 18.29 -1.98 19.41
C LYS A 168 18.60 -1.18 18.14
N TYR A 169 19.15 0.02 18.29
CA TYR A 169 19.36 0.98 17.22
C TYR A 169 20.84 1.25 16.92
N ALA A 170 21.74 0.30 17.23
CA ALA A 170 23.19 0.44 17.04
C ALA A 170 23.61 0.83 15.61
N GLN A 171 22.81 0.45 14.64
CA GLN A 171 23.03 0.76 13.22
C GLN A 171 22.46 2.11 12.76
N TYR A 172 21.72 2.81 13.66
CA TYR A 172 21.10 4.09 13.32
C TYR A 172 21.80 5.24 14.00
N ASN A 173 22.16 6.24 13.22
CA ASN A 173 22.50 7.56 13.72
C ASN A 173 21.45 8.54 13.23
N ILE A 174 20.48 8.90 14.08
CA ILE A 174 19.41 9.83 13.71
C ILE A 174 19.90 11.23 13.36
N ASN A 175 21.15 11.56 13.67
CA ASN A 175 21.78 12.82 13.32
C ASN A 175 22.50 12.79 11.96
N SER A 176 22.49 11.63 11.26
CA SER A 176 23.13 11.46 9.95
C SER A 176 22.11 10.96 8.92
N PRO A 177 21.80 11.76 7.89
CA PRO A 177 20.94 11.29 6.79
C PRO A 177 21.44 10.01 6.12
N GLU A 178 22.77 9.80 6.11
CA GLU A 178 23.41 8.68 5.44
C GLU A 178 23.18 7.34 6.18
N SER A 179 22.96 7.37 7.49
CA SER A 179 22.77 6.15 8.28
C SER A 179 21.53 5.35 7.87
N LEU A 180 20.60 6.00 7.18
CA LEU A 180 19.34 5.42 6.71
C LEU A 180 19.43 4.82 5.30
N ILE A 181 20.55 5.01 4.59
CA ILE A 181 20.70 4.55 3.20
C ILE A 181 20.65 3.01 3.12
N GLY A 182 21.32 2.31 4.03
CA GLY A 182 21.32 0.83 4.06
C GLY A 182 19.98 0.21 4.43
N VAL A 183 19.11 1.00 5.03
CA VAL A 183 17.86 0.62 5.65
C VAL A 183 16.67 0.71 4.68
N SER A 184 16.72 1.62 3.72
CA SER A 184 15.62 1.83 2.76
C SER A 184 15.46 0.69 1.74
N ILE A 185 16.45 -0.22 1.63
CA ILE A 185 16.44 -1.33 0.66
C ILE A 185 15.30 -2.34 0.94
N MET A 186 14.91 -2.53 2.19
CA MET A 186 13.86 -3.50 2.56
C MET A 186 12.44 -3.03 2.19
N GLN A 187 12.22 -1.72 2.10
CA GLN A 187 10.92 -1.13 1.76
C GLN A 187 10.73 -0.86 0.26
N GLU A 188 11.78 -1.07 -0.54
CA GLU A 188 11.74 -0.81 -1.98
C GLU A 188 10.63 -1.61 -2.69
N GLU A 189 10.31 -2.81 -2.16
CA GLU A 189 9.22 -3.67 -2.68
C GLU A 189 7.83 -3.02 -2.52
N PHE A 190 7.62 -2.25 -1.45
CA PHE A 190 6.33 -1.64 -1.12
C PHE A 190 6.26 -0.14 -1.42
N LEU A 191 7.36 0.47 -1.87
CA LEU A 191 7.47 1.92 -2.03
C LEU A 191 6.41 2.48 -2.99
N GLU A 192 6.21 1.84 -4.14
CA GLU A 192 5.21 2.30 -5.12
C GLU A 192 3.79 2.27 -4.54
N GLN A 193 3.46 1.21 -3.80
CA GLN A 193 2.17 1.04 -3.16
C GLN A 193 2.00 2.02 -1.99
N SER A 194 3.06 2.27 -1.24
CA SER A 194 3.10 3.29 -0.19
C SER A 194 2.88 4.70 -0.75
N ILE A 195 3.54 5.04 -1.86
CA ILE A 195 3.33 6.33 -2.56
C ILE A 195 1.89 6.45 -3.04
N GLN A 196 1.29 5.38 -3.55
CA GLN A 196 -0.11 5.42 -4.00
C GLN A 196 -1.07 5.63 -2.82
N LEU A 197 -0.86 4.93 -1.70
CA LEU A 197 -1.63 5.13 -0.47
C LEU A 197 -1.47 6.59 0.03
N ALA A 198 -0.22 7.08 0.10
CA ALA A 198 0.08 8.43 0.52
C ALA A 198 -0.59 9.49 -0.37
N LYS A 199 -0.61 9.31 -1.70
CA LYS A 199 -1.29 10.21 -2.63
C LYS A 199 -2.81 10.25 -2.41
N ILE A 200 -3.43 9.11 -2.11
CA ILE A 200 -4.87 9.04 -1.85
C ILE A 200 -5.19 9.77 -0.53
N VAL A 201 -4.39 9.53 0.53
CA VAL A 201 -4.54 10.23 1.82
C VAL A 201 -4.33 11.72 1.64
N GLN A 202 -3.22 12.14 1.01
CA GLN A 202 -2.90 13.55 0.78
C GLN A 202 -4.02 14.27 0.02
N LYS A 203 -4.59 13.61 -1.00
CA LYS A 203 -5.71 14.16 -1.77
C LYS A 203 -6.96 14.35 -0.91
N GLN A 204 -7.26 13.42 0.01
CA GLN A 204 -8.39 13.59 0.94
C GLN A 204 -8.19 14.76 1.87
N LEU A 205 -7.02 14.86 2.50
CA LEU A 205 -6.72 15.93 3.45
C LEU A 205 -6.69 17.31 2.79
N THR A 206 -6.18 17.43 1.59
CA THR A 206 -6.00 18.73 0.91
C THR A 206 -7.13 19.09 -0.04
N GLY A 207 -7.79 18.12 -0.66
CA GLY A 207 -8.88 18.35 -1.61
C GLY A 207 -10.25 18.38 -0.93
N VAL A 208 -10.52 17.48 0.02
CA VAL A 208 -11.83 17.40 0.69
C VAL A 208 -11.85 18.25 1.94
N MET A 209 -10.84 18.13 2.81
CA MET A 209 -10.74 18.94 4.03
C MET A 209 -10.15 20.33 3.80
N ASN A 210 -9.73 20.65 2.56
CA ASN A 210 -9.14 21.92 2.18
C ASN A 210 -7.94 22.35 3.06
N ARG A 211 -7.11 21.37 3.52
CA ARG A 211 -5.85 21.67 4.19
C ARG A 211 -4.81 22.14 3.17
N THR A 212 -3.95 23.07 3.57
CA THR A 212 -2.82 23.49 2.75
C THR A 212 -1.99 22.27 2.35
N ASN A 213 -1.75 22.10 1.03
CA ASN A 213 -1.09 20.90 0.50
C ASN A 213 0.42 21.02 0.59
N ARG A 214 1.04 20.24 1.45
CA ARG A 214 2.49 20.17 1.58
C ARG A 214 3.11 18.99 0.83
N GLY A 215 2.27 18.12 0.26
CA GLY A 215 2.67 17.04 -0.66
C GLY A 215 2.94 15.69 0.01
N VAL A 216 3.22 14.72 -0.86
CA VAL A 216 3.77 13.41 -0.47
C VAL A 216 5.30 13.52 -0.49
N ARG A 217 5.94 13.09 0.59
CA ARG A 217 7.38 13.27 0.83
C ARG A 217 8.06 11.96 1.18
N GLN A 218 9.38 11.92 1.09
CA GLN A 218 10.21 10.80 1.52
C GLN A 218 11.13 11.24 2.65
N ALA A 219 11.19 10.41 3.71
CA ALA A 219 12.15 10.60 4.78
C ALA A 219 12.41 9.28 5.54
N GLY A 220 13.46 9.28 6.35
CA GLY A 220 13.98 8.11 7.03
C GLY A 220 13.30 7.81 8.36
N PHE A 221 12.01 7.54 8.37
CA PHE A 221 11.28 7.18 9.58
C PHE A 221 11.56 5.74 10.01
N ILE A 222 12.09 5.55 11.22
CA ILE A 222 12.39 4.23 11.78
C ILE A 222 11.11 3.39 11.91
N VAL A 223 9.99 4.00 12.26
CA VAL A 223 8.70 3.31 12.41
C VAL A 223 8.21 2.66 11.10
N LEU A 224 8.55 3.24 9.95
CA LEU A 224 8.19 2.69 8.65
C LEU A 224 9.18 1.64 8.15
N HIS A 225 10.41 1.64 8.68
CA HIS A 225 11.49 0.79 8.19
C HIS A 225 11.24 -0.71 8.41
N GLN A 226 10.65 -1.07 9.54
CA GLN A 226 10.47 -2.46 9.96
C GLN A 226 9.23 -3.14 9.37
N THR A 227 8.41 -2.42 8.63
CA THR A 227 7.15 -2.93 8.10
C THR A 227 7.36 -3.66 6.76
N TYR A 228 6.68 -4.80 6.57
CA TYR A 228 6.74 -5.60 5.34
C TYR A 228 5.45 -5.49 4.52
N MET A 229 4.91 -4.27 4.44
CA MET A 229 3.72 -3.91 3.69
C MET A 229 3.77 -2.44 3.30
N PRO A 230 2.89 -1.96 2.41
CA PRO A 230 2.71 -0.53 2.14
C PRO A 230 2.50 0.26 3.42
N SER A 231 3.33 1.28 3.65
CA SER A 231 3.41 1.99 4.92
C SER A 231 3.58 3.47 4.73
N ILE A 232 2.83 4.25 5.49
CA ILE A 232 2.87 5.72 5.47
C ILE A 232 2.85 6.30 6.87
N LEU A 233 3.37 7.52 6.99
CA LEU A 233 3.19 8.39 8.17
C LEU A 233 2.47 9.66 7.71
N ILE A 234 1.40 10.00 8.40
CA ILE A 234 0.55 11.17 8.11
C ILE A 234 0.84 12.24 9.15
N GLU A 235 1.27 13.40 8.69
CA GLU A 235 1.29 14.64 9.45
C GLU A 235 -0.02 15.38 9.17
N THR A 236 -0.97 15.22 10.07
CA THR A 236 -2.35 15.67 9.84
C THR A 236 -2.48 17.18 9.69
N ALA A 237 -1.80 17.93 10.55
CA ALA A 237 -1.70 19.39 10.56
C ALA A 237 -0.69 19.82 11.63
N PHE A 238 -0.36 21.11 11.71
CA PHE A 238 0.63 21.63 12.68
C PHE A 238 -0.01 21.92 14.04
N LEU A 239 0.33 21.11 15.05
CA LEU A 239 -0.17 21.31 16.42
C LEU A 239 0.34 22.62 17.04
N THR A 240 1.45 23.16 16.55
CA THR A 240 2.02 24.45 16.95
C THR A 240 1.34 25.67 16.31
N ASN A 241 0.63 25.48 15.18
CA ASN A 241 -0.17 26.53 14.56
C ASN A 241 -1.46 26.76 15.37
N ASN A 242 -1.78 28.02 15.65
CA ASN A 242 -2.89 28.37 16.54
C ASN A 242 -4.26 27.96 16.02
N GLU A 243 -4.51 28.11 14.73
CA GLU A 243 -5.80 27.77 14.13
C GLU A 243 -5.94 26.27 13.87
N GLU A 244 -4.88 25.63 13.36
CA GLU A 244 -4.88 24.18 13.18
C GLU A 244 -4.99 23.44 14.51
N ARG A 245 -4.32 23.92 15.55
CA ARG A 245 -4.43 23.37 16.90
C ARG A 245 -5.86 23.40 17.44
N LYS A 246 -6.57 24.54 17.30
CA LYS A 246 -7.99 24.63 17.70
C LYS A 246 -8.81 23.57 17.00
N PHE A 247 -8.55 23.35 15.73
CA PHE A 247 -9.24 22.34 14.94
C PHE A 247 -8.85 20.91 15.36
N LEU A 248 -7.55 20.63 15.46
CA LEU A 248 -7.00 19.30 15.87
C LEU A 248 -7.47 18.87 17.28
N THR A 249 -7.66 19.82 18.18
CA THR A 249 -8.11 19.53 19.56
C THR A 249 -9.62 19.51 19.71
N SER A 250 -10.38 19.96 18.72
CA SER A 250 -11.84 19.92 18.72
C SER A 250 -12.37 18.53 18.35
N ALA A 251 -13.52 18.15 18.94
CA ALA A 251 -14.20 16.92 18.58
C ALA A 251 -14.56 16.88 17.08
N LYS A 252 -15.01 18.01 16.52
CA LYS A 252 -15.33 18.15 15.09
C LYS A 252 -14.11 17.91 14.22
N GLY A 253 -12.97 18.55 14.52
CA GLY A 253 -11.76 18.41 13.72
C GLY A 253 -11.20 16.99 13.75
N GLN A 254 -11.20 16.35 14.92
CA GLN A 254 -10.77 14.95 15.07
C GLN A 254 -11.65 13.98 14.28
N GLU A 255 -12.98 14.22 14.30
CA GLU A 255 -13.94 13.42 13.52
C GLU A 255 -13.74 13.62 12.01
N GLU A 256 -13.53 14.86 11.55
CA GLU A 256 -13.26 15.15 10.13
C GLU A 256 -11.96 14.52 9.65
N PHE A 257 -10.85 14.59 10.42
CA PHE A 257 -9.62 13.89 10.09
C PHE A 257 -9.86 12.37 10.01
N ALA A 258 -10.55 11.82 10.99
CA ALA A 258 -10.84 10.39 11.03
C ALA A 258 -11.67 9.92 9.84
N GLU A 259 -12.69 10.67 9.46
CA GLU A 259 -13.53 10.37 8.29
C GLU A 259 -12.72 10.34 7.00
N ASN A 260 -11.90 11.36 6.78
CA ASN A 260 -11.13 11.49 5.54
C ASN A 260 -9.98 10.49 5.46
N ILE A 261 -9.31 10.19 6.58
CA ILE A 261 -8.27 9.13 6.62
C ILE A 261 -8.90 7.76 6.38
N ALA A 262 -10.04 7.45 7.01
CA ALA A 262 -10.75 6.19 6.79
C ALA A 262 -11.22 6.06 5.33
N ALA A 263 -11.81 7.12 4.75
CA ALA A 263 -12.23 7.15 3.34
C ALA A 263 -11.04 6.93 2.38
N ALA A 264 -9.87 7.49 2.70
CA ALA A 264 -8.65 7.27 1.93
C ALA A 264 -8.21 5.80 1.97
N ILE A 265 -8.19 5.17 3.15
CA ILE A 265 -7.81 3.76 3.32
C ILE A 265 -8.80 2.84 2.57
N ILE A 266 -10.10 3.11 2.65
CA ILE A 266 -11.14 2.37 1.91
C ILE A 266 -10.94 2.54 0.39
N SER A 267 -10.62 3.74 -0.06
CA SER A 267 -10.35 4.01 -1.48
C SER A 267 -9.08 3.29 -1.96
N TYR A 268 -8.03 3.25 -1.13
CA TYR A 268 -6.83 2.48 -1.42
C TYR A 268 -7.12 0.97 -1.49
N LYS A 269 -7.88 0.42 -0.54
CA LYS A 269 -8.32 -0.98 -0.59
C LYS A 269 -9.02 -1.30 -1.91
N LYS A 270 -9.98 -0.47 -2.35
CA LYS A 270 -10.67 -0.63 -3.64
C LYS A 270 -9.70 -0.59 -4.82
N TRP A 271 -8.73 0.32 -4.80
CA TRP A 271 -7.71 0.43 -5.83
C TRP A 271 -6.83 -0.82 -5.92
N VAL A 272 -6.44 -1.38 -4.77
CA VAL A 272 -5.68 -2.64 -4.71
C VAL A 272 -6.51 -3.81 -5.25
N GLN A 273 -7.76 -3.94 -4.82
CA GLN A 273 -8.67 -5.01 -5.24
C GLN A 273 -9.10 -4.91 -6.71
N GLY A 274 -9.23 -3.70 -7.24
CA GLY A 274 -9.55 -3.44 -8.65
C GLY A 274 -8.40 -3.73 -9.62
N LYS A 275 -7.16 -3.81 -9.14
CA LYS A 275 -6.05 -4.36 -9.93
C LYS A 275 -6.26 -5.88 -9.97
N SER A 276 -6.69 -6.42 -11.08
CA SER A 276 -7.11 -7.81 -11.40
C SER A 276 -6.14 -8.95 -10.98
N SER A 277 -5.24 -8.70 -10.04
CA SER A 277 -4.21 -9.62 -9.55
C SER A 277 -3.78 -9.32 -8.11
N TYR A 278 -4.64 -8.73 -7.26
CA TYR A 278 -4.25 -8.55 -5.87
C TYR A 278 -4.03 -9.92 -5.21
N VAL A 279 -2.78 -10.23 -4.96
CA VAL A 279 -2.36 -11.30 -4.06
C VAL A 279 -1.86 -10.57 -2.81
N SER A 280 -2.46 -10.86 -1.65
CA SER A 280 -1.94 -10.35 -0.38
C SER A 280 -0.42 -10.62 -0.32
N PRO A 281 0.40 -9.69 0.17
CA PRO A 281 1.84 -9.91 0.33
C PRO A 281 2.19 -11.22 1.04
N TYR A 282 1.24 -11.76 1.79
CA TYR A 282 1.38 -12.99 2.59
C TYR A 282 0.71 -14.22 2.00
N ASP A 283 0.01 -14.12 0.86
CA ASP A 283 -0.66 -15.27 0.25
C ASP A 283 0.26 -16.02 -0.71
N THR A 284 1.02 -16.97 -0.15
CA THR A 284 1.92 -17.85 -0.93
C THR A 284 1.18 -18.91 -1.72
N SER A 285 -0.09 -19.23 -1.38
CA SER A 285 -0.87 -20.27 -2.05
C SER A 285 -1.34 -19.87 -3.45
N ALA A 286 -1.62 -18.59 -3.66
CA ALA A 286 -2.00 -18.05 -4.97
C ALA A 286 -0.82 -17.93 -5.96
N ARG A 287 0.43 -18.01 -5.49
CA ARG A 287 1.63 -18.01 -6.35
C ARG A 287 1.85 -19.34 -7.08
N SER A 288 1.31 -20.44 -6.55
CA SER A 288 1.51 -21.80 -7.11
C SER A 288 0.56 -22.14 -8.27
N SER A 289 -0.60 -21.50 -8.40
CA SER A 289 -1.65 -21.92 -9.34
C SER A 289 -1.71 -21.16 -10.68
N ARG A 290 -0.80 -20.22 -10.94
CA ARG A 290 -0.76 -19.44 -12.20
C ARG A 290 0.33 -19.86 -13.17
N SER A 291 0.68 -21.14 -13.20
CA SER A 291 1.38 -21.73 -14.33
C SER A 291 0.33 -22.27 -15.31
N ARG A 292 -0.33 -21.40 -16.05
CA ARG A 292 -1.06 -21.75 -17.28
C ARG A 292 -0.59 -20.85 -18.41
N THR A 293 0.06 -21.49 -19.35
CA THR A 293 0.56 -21.06 -20.64
C THR A 293 -0.49 -20.32 -21.46
N PRO A 294 -0.22 -19.16 -22.02
CA PRO A 294 -0.93 -18.72 -23.21
C PRO A 294 -0.20 -19.18 -24.48
N GLN A 295 -0.96 -19.75 -25.38
CA GLN A 295 -0.54 -20.16 -26.72
C GLN A 295 -0.01 -18.99 -27.55
N HIS A 296 0.88 -19.37 -28.39
CA HIS A 296 1.62 -18.72 -29.46
C HIS A 296 0.86 -17.72 -30.33
N SER A 297 1.48 -16.57 -30.58
CA SER A 297 1.62 -16.10 -31.97
C SER A 297 3.03 -15.52 -32.15
N THR A 298 3.66 -16.03 -33.17
CA THR A 298 5.04 -15.84 -33.60
C THR A 298 5.28 -14.46 -34.19
N ASN A 299 6.35 -13.78 -33.71
CA ASN A 299 7.34 -13.15 -34.58
C ASN A 299 8.56 -12.71 -33.78
N HIS A 300 9.71 -13.33 -34.05
CA HIS A 300 11.02 -12.98 -33.52
C HIS A 300 11.62 -11.77 -34.25
N PRO A 301 12.48 -10.92 -33.56
CA PRO A 301 13.90 -11.27 -33.54
C PRO A 301 14.68 -10.98 -32.24
N SER A 302 15.76 -11.73 -32.05
CA SER A 302 16.98 -11.56 -31.28
C SER A 302 16.93 -11.53 -29.76
N GLN A 303 17.58 -12.56 -29.20
CA GLN A 303 17.91 -12.79 -27.79
C GLN A 303 18.76 -11.66 -27.18
N SER A 304 18.17 -10.93 -26.23
CA SER A 304 18.90 -10.28 -25.15
C SER A 304 18.18 -10.65 -23.85
N SER A 305 18.94 -10.87 -22.78
CA SER A 305 18.40 -11.22 -21.46
C SER A 305 17.20 -10.32 -21.12
N ASP A 306 16.03 -10.90 -20.94
CA ASP A 306 14.74 -10.21 -20.84
C ASP A 306 14.60 -9.31 -19.59
N LEU A 307 15.59 -9.33 -18.70
CA LEU A 307 15.63 -8.57 -17.47
C LEU A 307 16.33 -7.22 -17.65
N THR A 308 15.70 -6.15 -17.16
CA THR A 308 16.25 -4.79 -17.27
C THR A 308 15.82 -3.96 -16.06
N TYR A 309 16.77 -3.21 -15.51
CA TYR A 309 16.54 -2.18 -14.51
C TYR A 309 16.67 -0.80 -15.12
N LYS A 310 15.77 0.10 -14.76
CA LYS A 310 15.78 1.52 -15.13
C LYS A 310 15.57 2.35 -13.88
N VAL A 311 15.94 3.62 -13.90
CA VAL A 311 15.65 4.57 -12.82
C VAL A 311 14.51 5.47 -13.24
N GLN A 312 13.37 5.40 -12.55
CA GLN A 312 12.30 6.37 -12.77
C GLN A 312 12.71 7.71 -12.19
N ILE A 313 12.66 8.76 -13.01
CA ILE A 313 13.17 10.09 -12.67
C ILE A 313 12.08 11.18 -12.69
N SER A 314 11.00 10.98 -13.44
CA SER A 314 9.95 11.99 -13.57
C SER A 314 8.67 11.39 -14.13
N SER A 315 7.56 12.12 -13.98
CA SER A 315 6.32 11.90 -14.69
C SER A 315 5.70 13.23 -15.14
N SER A 316 4.93 13.23 -16.23
CA SER A 316 4.30 14.43 -16.77
C SER A 316 2.99 14.09 -17.49
N PRO A 317 1.93 14.91 -17.37
CA PRO A 317 0.71 14.74 -18.17
C PRO A 317 0.95 15.08 -19.64
N LYS A 318 1.97 15.88 -19.98
CA LYS A 318 2.39 16.18 -21.34
C LYS A 318 3.61 15.35 -21.70
N ARG A 319 3.63 14.83 -22.94
CA ARG A 319 4.79 14.10 -23.45
C ARG A 319 5.96 15.05 -23.67
N LEU A 320 7.06 14.82 -22.95
CA LEU A 320 8.35 15.46 -23.17
C LEU A 320 9.18 14.58 -24.10
N GLU A 321 10.03 15.19 -24.91
CA GLU A 321 10.99 14.45 -25.72
C GLU A 321 12.01 13.76 -24.81
N ALA A 322 12.19 12.43 -24.96
CA ALA A 322 13.08 11.62 -24.12
C ALA A 322 14.56 11.85 -24.47
N LYS A 323 15.00 13.09 -24.37
CA LYS A 323 16.38 13.53 -24.65
C LYS A 323 16.99 14.19 -23.40
N GLY A 324 18.30 14.03 -23.25
CA GLY A 324 19.01 14.49 -22.06
C GLY A 324 18.79 15.96 -21.72
N PHE A 325 18.59 16.84 -22.69
CA PHE A 325 18.38 18.27 -22.41
C PHE A 325 17.09 18.55 -21.61
N ASN A 326 16.06 17.71 -21.74
CA ASN A 326 14.84 17.82 -20.92
C ASN A 326 15.02 17.18 -19.53
N PHE A 327 16.12 16.46 -19.30
CA PHE A 327 16.34 15.65 -18.10
C PHE A 327 17.72 15.91 -17.48
N LYS A 328 18.10 17.20 -17.34
CA LYS A 328 19.34 17.67 -16.71
C LYS A 328 20.61 16.98 -17.22
N GLY A 329 20.62 16.62 -18.50
CA GLY A 329 21.75 15.96 -19.17
C GLY A 329 21.84 14.43 -18.93
N LEU A 330 20.87 13.81 -18.27
CA LEU A 330 20.81 12.34 -18.14
C LEU A 330 20.50 11.69 -19.49
N SER A 331 21.21 10.61 -19.82
CA SER A 331 21.01 9.79 -21.03
C SER A 331 21.53 8.38 -20.78
N PRO A 332 20.88 7.33 -21.32
CA PRO A 332 19.67 7.37 -22.16
C PRO A 332 18.39 7.57 -21.33
N ILE A 333 17.39 8.21 -21.93
CA ILE A 333 16.05 8.35 -21.35
C ILE A 333 15.06 7.53 -22.17
N SER A 334 14.14 6.84 -21.51
CA SER A 334 12.97 6.21 -22.12
C SER A 334 11.69 6.74 -21.50
N ALA A 335 10.61 6.76 -22.26
CA ALA A 335 9.30 7.20 -21.80
C ALA A 335 8.26 6.11 -22.05
N GLU A 336 7.42 5.86 -21.05
CA GLU A 336 6.29 4.94 -21.14
C GLU A 336 5.01 5.69 -20.79
N LYS A 337 3.90 5.36 -21.47
CA LYS A 337 2.59 5.93 -21.15
C LYS A 337 1.94 5.06 -20.08
N ASP A 338 1.60 5.66 -18.96
CA ASP A 338 0.87 5.02 -17.86
C ASP A 338 -0.43 5.79 -17.58
N GLY A 339 -1.53 5.25 -18.08
CA GLY A 339 -2.83 5.91 -18.04
C GLY A 339 -2.81 7.26 -18.76
N SER A 340 -3.04 8.36 -18.03
CA SER A 340 -3.07 9.75 -18.54
C SER A 340 -1.72 10.47 -18.45
N ILE A 341 -0.66 9.83 -17.93
CA ILE A 341 0.65 10.43 -17.76
C ILE A 341 1.73 9.70 -18.54
N PHE A 342 2.84 10.39 -18.80
CA PHE A 342 4.08 9.82 -19.30
C PHE A 342 5.08 9.70 -18.16
N VAL A 343 5.65 8.50 -17.99
CA VAL A 343 6.68 8.21 -17.00
C VAL A 343 8.02 8.12 -17.70
N TYR A 344 9.03 8.75 -17.12
CA TYR A 344 10.38 8.85 -17.70
C TYR A 344 11.38 8.07 -16.89
N TYR A 345 12.16 7.23 -17.59
CA TYR A 345 13.16 6.37 -17.01
C TYR A 345 14.53 6.72 -17.56
N TYR A 346 15.52 6.73 -16.64
CA TYR A 346 16.92 6.91 -16.95
C TYR A 346 17.67 5.59 -16.91
N GLY A 347 18.52 5.37 -17.92
CA GLY A 347 19.42 4.22 -18.00
C GLY A 347 18.72 2.91 -18.37
N ASN A 348 19.56 1.88 -18.47
CA ASN A 348 19.14 0.53 -18.85
C ASN A 348 20.22 -0.46 -18.32
N ALA A 349 20.05 -0.95 -17.11
CA ALA A 349 21.00 -1.85 -16.45
C ALA A 349 20.50 -3.29 -16.48
N LYS A 350 21.40 -4.25 -16.62
CA LYS A 350 21.11 -5.68 -16.58
C LYS A 350 21.18 -6.27 -15.18
N ARG A 351 21.88 -5.60 -14.28
CA ARG A 351 22.06 -6.02 -12.88
C ARG A 351 21.62 -4.92 -11.93
N HIS A 352 21.06 -5.29 -10.82
CA HIS A 352 20.63 -4.37 -9.77
C HIS A 352 21.80 -3.47 -9.29
N LYS A 353 23.00 -4.02 -9.13
CA LYS A 353 24.21 -3.25 -8.76
C LYS A 353 24.47 -2.08 -9.71
N ASP A 354 24.30 -2.30 -11.00
CA ASP A 354 24.54 -1.26 -12.01
C ASP A 354 23.42 -0.19 -11.96
N ALA A 355 22.18 -0.60 -11.65
CA ALA A 355 21.06 0.30 -11.45
C ALA A 355 21.25 1.23 -10.24
N LEU A 356 21.89 0.78 -9.17
CA LEU A 356 22.25 1.64 -8.03
C LEU A 356 23.19 2.77 -8.44
N THR A 357 24.12 2.53 -9.35
CA THR A 357 24.99 3.57 -9.92
C THR A 357 24.19 4.59 -10.71
N LEU A 358 23.24 4.12 -11.54
CA LEU A 358 22.34 5.00 -12.28
C LEU A 358 21.48 5.86 -11.32
N LEU A 359 20.95 5.25 -10.26
CA LEU A 359 20.17 5.95 -9.23
C LEU A 359 20.99 7.06 -8.55
N SER A 360 22.23 6.73 -8.14
CA SER A 360 23.14 7.71 -7.55
C SER A 360 23.41 8.89 -8.50
N ASN A 361 23.63 8.61 -9.79
CA ASN A 361 23.83 9.65 -10.80
C ASN A 361 22.58 10.53 -10.99
N ALA A 362 21.40 9.93 -11.04
CA ALA A 362 20.14 10.68 -11.13
C ALA A 362 19.96 11.61 -9.93
N LYS A 363 20.22 11.13 -8.70
CA LYS A 363 20.13 11.92 -7.48
C LYS A 363 21.12 13.08 -7.46
N LYS A 364 22.37 12.87 -7.86
CA LYS A 364 23.38 13.94 -8.02
C LYS A 364 22.96 15.01 -9.03
N LYS A 365 22.17 14.66 -10.02
CA LYS A 365 21.57 15.60 -10.99
C LYS A 365 20.29 16.28 -10.48
N GLY A 366 19.91 16.06 -9.21
CA GLY A 366 18.78 16.70 -8.55
C GLY A 366 17.42 16.05 -8.85
N TYR A 367 17.42 14.74 -9.14
CA TYR A 367 16.22 13.90 -9.14
C TYR A 367 16.15 13.15 -7.81
N THR A 368 15.87 13.86 -6.74
CA THR A 368 15.88 13.36 -5.37
C THR A 368 14.91 12.20 -5.16
N ASP A 369 13.77 12.24 -5.85
CA ASP A 369 12.69 11.23 -5.75
C ASP A 369 12.83 10.08 -6.77
N ALA A 370 14.00 10.00 -7.43
CA ALA A 370 14.27 8.92 -8.37
C ALA A 370 14.42 7.57 -7.65
N TYR A 371 13.89 6.51 -8.28
CA TYR A 371 13.97 5.15 -7.74
C TYR A 371 14.12 4.11 -8.86
N ILE A 372 14.64 2.92 -8.49
CA ILE A 372 14.87 1.82 -9.42
C ILE A 372 13.54 1.14 -9.75
N THR A 373 13.35 0.83 -11.02
CA THR A 373 12.28 -0.02 -11.53
C THR A 373 12.87 -1.19 -12.31
N ALA A 374 12.19 -2.33 -12.30
CA ALA A 374 12.63 -3.51 -13.01
C ALA A 374 11.58 -3.96 -14.04
N PHE A 375 12.07 -4.47 -15.17
CA PHE A 375 11.25 -4.98 -16.26
C PHE A 375 11.75 -6.37 -16.65
N TYR A 376 10.83 -7.29 -16.86
CA TYR A 376 11.10 -8.60 -17.39
C TYR A 376 10.18 -8.86 -18.58
N GLN A 377 10.75 -9.15 -19.74
CA GLN A 377 10.00 -9.28 -21.00
C GLN A 377 9.11 -8.06 -21.29
N GLY A 378 9.65 -6.85 -21.08
CA GLY A 378 8.93 -5.59 -21.29
C GLY A 378 7.83 -5.29 -20.27
N ARG A 379 7.57 -6.17 -19.30
CA ARG A 379 6.59 -5.95 -18.22
C ARG A 379 7.28 -5.53 -16.94
N ARG A 380 6.75 -4.51 -16.29
CA ARG A 380 7.23 -4.08 -14.98
C ARG A 380 7.04 -5.19 -13.96
N ILE A 381 8.10 -5.48 -13.21
CA ILE A 381 8.13 -6.45 -12.11
C ILE A 381 8.73 -5.80 -10.86
N THR A 382 8.56 -6.43 -9.70
CA THR A 382 9.24 -5.95 -8.49
C THR A 382 10.75 -6.13 -8.60
N VAL A 383 11.50 -5.22 -8.01
CA VAL A 383 12.97 -5.28 -7.98
C VAL A 383 13.45 -6.56 -7.30
N GLU A 384 12.74 -7.01 -6.27
CA GLU A 384 13.04 -8.26 -5.57
C GLU A 384 12.90 -9.50 -6.47
N ARG A 385 11.83 -9.55 -7.27
CA ARG A 385 11.66 -10.60 -8.28
C ARG A 385 12.77 -10.54 -9.32
N ALA A 386 13.14 -9.33 -9.74
CA ALA A 386 14.21 -9.12 -10.70
C ALA A 386 15.55 -9.62 -10.16
N LYS A 387 15.90 -9.33 -8.90
CA LYS A 387 17.11 -9.86 -8.23
C LYS A 387 17.15 -11.39 -8.18
N LYS A 388 16.00 -12.05 -8.04
CA LYS A 388 15.93 -13.52 -8.10
C LYS A 388 16.13 -14.07 -9.51
N LEU A 389 15.86 -13.28 -10.53
CA LEU A 389 16.06 -13.63 -11.94
C LEU A 389 17.49 -13.33 -12.44
N GLU A 390 18.28 -12.55 -11.69
CA GLU A 390 19.70 -12.30 -11.99
C GLU A 390 20.58 -13.54 -11.77
N LYS A 391 20.09 -14.55 -11.07
CA LYS A 391 20.77 -15.83 -10.81
C LYS A 391 20.48 -16.79 -11.96
#